data_c057cec8a3a02d3394c37bcfe2dcf936
#
_entry.id   c057cec8a3a02d3394c37bcfe2dcf936
#
_cell.length_a   1.000
_cell.length_b   1.000
_cell.length_c   1.000
_cell.angle_alpha   90.00
_cell.angle_beta   90.00
_cell.angle_gamma   90.00
#
_symmetry.space_group_name_H-M   'P 1'
#
loop_
_entity.id
_entity.type
_entity.pdbx_description
1 polymer ?
#
loop_
_entity_poly.entity_id
_entity_poly.type
_entity_poly.pdbx_seq_one_letter_code
_entity_poly.pdbx_strand_id
1 'polypeptide(L)'
;RVAPPDVVVLAINSETTDALNLPEKPAQWPRTLHTQAVNNLARAGAATIVFDLFFEESRAEDAELGAAFAQANNVVLSKKLVAQSEAQQTATSLLQRSALLNAPFVLPREPLRVDGYWTFKSDDGELASMPVAALQVFARSALPRLRELVIGLEPALVADLQASNSKDMEQTAAALRKLFRDRPALRQRALQRIDDAKEWPAREKQILRSLVTTYGSDSARFLNFYGP
;
A
#
# COMPACT_ATOMS: atom_id res chain seq x y z
N ARG A 1 21.08 -1.99 13.88
CA ARG A 1 20.23 -2.52 12.80
C ARG A 1 20.57 -1.79 11.51
N VAL A 2 20.81 -2.53 10.45
CA VAL A 2 20.97 -1.96 9.12
C VAL A 2 19.55 -1.73 8.57
N ALA A 3 19.26 -0.50 8.16
CA ALA A 3 17.97 -0.21 7.50
C ALA A 3 17.85 -1.04 6.21
N PRO A 4 16.65 -1.53 5.85
CA PRO A 4 16.46 -2.21 4.58
C PRO A 4 16.94 -1.29 3.44
N PRO A 5 17.80 -1.76 2.54
CA PRO A 5 18.38 -0.92 1.48
C PRO A 5 17.33 -0.42 0.48
N ASP A 6 16.17 -1.06 0.45
CA ASP A 6 15.08 -0.76 -0.48
C ASP A 6 14.06 0.24 0.09
N VAL A 7 14.24 0.72 1.32
CA VAL A 7 13.30 1.66 1.97
C VAL A 7 14.02 2.92 2.41
N VAL A 8 13.53 4.06 1.96
CA VAL A 8 14.00 5.39 2.36
C VAL A 8 12.88 6.09 3.12
N VAL A 9 13.19 6.63 4.30
CA VAL A 9 12.26 7.44 5.10
C VAL A 9 12.68 8.90 4.97
N LEU A 10 11.78 9.71 4.42
CA LEU A 10 11.90 11.17 4.45
C LEU A 10 11.19 11.66 5.71
N ALA A 11 11.96 11.85 6.77
CA ALA A 11 11.41 12.32 8.03
C ALA A 11 11.10 13.81 7.97
N ILE A 12 9.90 14.17 8.43
CA ILE A 12 9.48 15.55 8.69
C ILE A 12 9.56 15.75 10.18
N ASN A 13 10.54 16.51 10.64
CA ASN A 13 10.82 16.75 12.05
C ASN A 13 11.08 18.24 12.32
N SER A 14 11.34 18.60 13.59
CA SER A 14 11.65 19.99 13.98
C SER A 14 12.85 20.56 13.24
N GLU A 15 13.90 19.78 13.01
CA GLU A 15 15.06 20.26 12.23
C GLU A 15 14.68 20.68 10.82
N THR A 16 13.75 19.94 10.19
CA THR A 16 13.25 20.28 8.85
C THR A 16 12.42 21.57 8.89
N THR A 17 11.56 21.72 9.89
CA THR A 17 10.74 22.94 10.05
C THR A 17 11.59 24.16 10.29
N ASP A 18 12.60 24.07 11.15
CA ASP A 18 13.52 25.15 11.46
C ASP A 18 14.39 25.54 10.26
N ALA A 19 14.98 24.55 9.59
CA ALA A 19 15.84 24.78 8.43
C ALA A 19 15.12 25.42 7.24
N LEU A 20 13.83 25.12 7.06
CA LEU A 20 13.00 25.64 5.97
C LEU A 20 12.07 26.78 6.40
N ASN A 21 12.13 27.19 7.68
CA ASN A 21 11.24 28.19 8.29
C ASN A 21 9.75 27.89 8.01
N LEU A 22 9.33 26.66 8.27
CA LEU A 22 8.00 26.15 8.01
C LEU A 22 7.19 26.03 9.30
N PRO A 23 5.83 25.96 9.20
CA PRO A 23 4.98 25.64 10.34
C PRO A 23 5.32 24.27 10.92
N GLU A 24 5.18 24.11 12.26
CA GLU A 24 5.40 22.82 12.93
C GLU A 24 4.49 21.68 12.39
N LYS A 25 3.29 22.05 11.92
CA LYS A 25 2.32 21.08 11.36
C LYS A 25 2.57 20.84 9.89
N PRO A 26 3.04 19.65 9.45
CA PRO A 26 3.32 19.35 8.04
C PRO A 26 2.11 19.51 7.12
N ALA A 27 0.89 19.33 7.64
CA ALA A 27 -0.34 19.57 6.88
C ALA A 27 -0.50 21.04 6.44
N GLN A 28 0.17 21.99 7.11
CA GLN A 28 0.15 23.41 6.78
C GLN A 28 1.26 23.82 5.79
N TRP A 29 2.16 22.93 5.47
CA TRP A 29 3.25 23.20 4.53
C TRP A 29 2.74 23.51 3.13
N PRO A 30 3.43 24.35 2.36
CA PRO A 30 3.10 24.61 0.96
C PRO A 30 3.05 23.29 0.17
N ARG A 31 1.99 23.09 -0.62
CA ARG A 31 1.86 21.89 -1.47
C ARG A 31 3.00 21.77 -2.50
N THR A 32 3.58 22.87 -2.89
CA THR A 32 4.73 22.92 -3.79
C THR A 32 5.93 22.12 -3.28
N LEU A 33 6.19 22.08 -1.97
CA LEU A 33 7.23 21.25 -1.38
C LEU A 33 6.93 19.76 -1.55
N HIS A 34 5.69 19.37 -1.34
CA HIS A 34 5.26 17.97 -1.55
C HIS A 34 5.31 17.61 -3.05
N THR A 35 4.93 18.54 -3.94
CA THR A 35 5.07 18.37 -5.39
C THR A 35 6.53 18.13 -5.79
N GLN A 36 7.46 18.95 -5.28
CA GLN A 36 8.90 18.80 -5.54
C GLN A 36 9.42 17.44 -5.00
N ALA A 37 9.00 17.04 -3.80
CA ALA A 37 9.38 15.76 -3.22
C ALA A 37 8.92 14.58 -4.10
N VAL A 38 7.67 14.58 -4.55
CA VAL A 38 7.12 13.54 -5.45
C VAL A 38 7.90 13.49 -6.75
N ASN A 39 8.10 14.64 -7.39
CA ASN A 39 8.82 14.73 -8.66
C ASN A 39 10.28 14.26 -8.54
N ASN A 40 10.94 14.58 -7.42
CA ASN A 40 12.30 14.12 -7.15
C ASN A 40 12.36 12.62 -6.92
N LEU A 41 11.46 12.07 -6.11
CA LEU A 41 11.37 10.64 -5.85
C LEU A 41 11.03 9.84 -7.11
N ALA A 42 10.09 10.32 -7.91
CA ALA A 42 9.73 9.69 -9.18
C ALA A 42 10.92 9.67 -10.16
N ARG A 43 11.65 10.79 -10.28
CA ARG A 43 12.86 10.87 -11.10
C ARG A 43 13.99 9.97 -10.58
N ALA A 44 14.08 9.79 -9.27
CA ALA A 44 15.04 8.88 -8.64
C ALA A 44 14.64 7.39 -8.78
N GLY A 45 13.49 7.09 -9.40
CA GLY A 45 13.04 5.73 -9.66
C GLY A 45 12.38 5.06 -8.47
N ALA A 46 11.80 5.83 -7.53
CA ALA A 46 11.03 5.26 -6.43
C ALA A 46 9.88 4.39 -6.98
N ALA A 47 9.83 3.12 -6.63
CA ALA A 47 8.80 2.20 -7.07
C ALA A 47 7.44 2.47 -6.40
N THR A 48 7.47 3.03 -5.20
CA THR A 48 6.28 3.42 -4.43
C THR A 48 6.62 4.63 -3.57
N ILE A 49 5.71 5.59 -3.49
CA ILE A 49 5.80 6.77 -2.63
C ILE A 49 4.63 6.73 -1.67
N VAL A 50 4.90 6.72 -0.36
CA VAL A 50 3.87 6.63 0.67
C VAL A 50 3.85 7.92 1.48
N PHE A 51 2.69 8.53 1.58
CA PHE A 51 2.47 9.70 2.44
C PHE A 51 1.73 9.29 3.71
N ASP A 52 2.43 9.33 4.84
CA ASP A 52 1.82 9.24 6.17
C ASP A 52 1.41 10.63 6.65
N LEU A 53 0.67 11.33 5.81
CA LEU A 53 0.15 12.67 6.04
C LEU A 53 -1.31 12.75 5.61
N PHE A 54 -2.09 13.55 6.37
CA PHE A 54 -3.47 13.86 6.02
C PHE A 54 -3.55 15.24 5.35
N PHE A 55 -4.05 15.27 4.12
CA PHE A 55 -4.34 16.49 3.40
C PHE A 55 -5.83 16.84 3.59
N GLU A 56 -6.16 17.45 4.73
CA GLU A 56 -7.56 17.68 5.14
C GLU A 56 -8.20 18.87 4.43
N GLU A 57 -7.41 19.95 4.21
CA GLU A 57 -7.90 21.19 3.61
C GLU A 57 -7.60 21.23 2.12
N SER A 58 -8.58 21.60 1.32
CA SER A 58 -8.37 21.88 -0.10
C SER A 58 -7.66 23.22 -0.28
N ARG A 59 -6.65 23.23 -1.17
CA ARG A 59 -5.84 24.40 -1.51
C ARG A 59 -5.70 24.58 -3.00
N ALA A 60 -5.38 25.78 -3.43
CA ALA A 60 -5.19 26.08 -4.85
C ALA A 60 -4.10 25.21 -5.50
N GLU A 61 -3.02 24.92 -4.76
CA GLU A 61 -1.90 24.12 -5.21
C GLU A 61 -2.17 22.59 -5.26
N ASP A 62 -3.33 22.15 -4.77
CA ASP A 62 -3.72 20.72 -4.84
C ASP A 62 -3.82 20.23 -6.29
N ALA A 63 -4.10 21.13 -7.25
CA ALA A 63 -4.13 20.77 -8.66
C ALA A 63 -2.75 20.34 -9.18
N GLU A 64 -1.70 21.06 -8.81
CA GLU A 64 -0.32 20.75 -9.20
C GLU A 64 0.17 19.48 -8.50
N LEU A 65 -0.07 19.35 -7.20
CA LEU A 65 0.29 18.15 -6.43
C LEU A 65 -0.46 16.92 -6.94
N GLY A 66 -1.76 17.05 -7.25
CA GLY A 66 -2.55 15.98 -7.84
C GLY A 66 -2.03 15.55 -9.22
N ALA A 67 -1.61 16.50 -10.05
CA ALA A 67 -0.98 16.20 -11.33
C ALA A 67 0.35 15.43 -11.14
N ALA A 68 1.17 15.80 -10.15
CA ALA A 68 2.39 15.08 -9.82
C ALA A 68 2.10 13.65 -9.33
N PHE A 69 1.06 13.43 -8.52
CA PHE A 69 0.64 12.09 -8.11
C PHE A 69 0.21 11.24 -9.30
N ALA A 70 -0.62 11.80 -10.18
CA ALA A 70 -1.10 11.09 -11.37
C ALA A 70 0.05 10.75 -12.32
N GLN A 71 1.02 11.67 -12.50
CA GLN A 71 2.19 11.44 -13.33
C GLN A 71 3.12 10.37 -12.74
N ALA A 72 3.39 10.42 -11.43
CA ALA A 72 4.20 9.42 -10.73
C ALA A 72 3.53 8.03 -10.77
N ASN A 73 2.20 7.98 -10.69
CA ASN A 73 1.38 6.77 -10.79
C ASN A 73 1.83 5.64 -9.84
N ASN A 74 2.33 6.00 -8.66
CA ASN A 74 2.83 5.08 -7.64
C ASN A 74 2.67 5.63 -6.21
N VAL A 75 1.77 6.58 -6.03
CA VAL A 75 1.54 7.25 -4.75
C VAL A 75 0.45 6.55 -3.95
N VAL A 76 0.73 6.31 -2.68
CA VAL A 76 -0.24 5.84 -1.66
C VAL A 76 -0.43 6.96 -0.64
N LEU A 77 -1.68 7.37 -0.43
CA LEU A 77 -2.03 8.37 0.58
C LEU A 77 -2.67 7.76 1.82
N SER A 78 -2.41 8.40 2.94
CA SER A 78 -3.12 8.14 4.19
C SER A 78 -4.59 8.50 4.06
N LYS A 79 -5.47 7.59 4.51
CA LYS A 79 -6.92 7.78 4.59
C LYS A 79 -7.37 7.63 6.04
N LYS A 80 -8.19 8.57 6.53
CA LYS A 80 -8.85 8.39 7.83
C LYS A 80 -9.92 7.30 7.75
N LEU A 81 -9.99 6.46 8.77
CA LEU A 81 -11.15 5.60 8.97
C LEU A 81 -12.27 6.47 9.54
N VAL A 82 -13.32 6.64 8.76
CA VAL A 82 -14.54 7.36 9.17
C VAL A 82 -15.59 6.30 9.43
N ALA A 83 -16.37 6.46 10.51
CA ALA A 83 -17.50 5.57 10.78
C ALA A 83 -18.48 5.59 9.60
N GLN A 84 -19.09 4.43 9.29
CA GLN A 84 -20.00 4.30 8.11
C GLN A 84 -21.10 5.37 8.04
N SER A 85 -21.55 5.87 9.20
CA SER A 85 -22.55 6.96 9.29
C SER A 85 -22.03 8.31 8.79
N GLU A 86 -20.73 8.54 8.77
CA GLU A 86 -20.10 9.80 8.32
C GLU A 86 -19.51 9.69 6.90
N ALA A 87 -19.28 8.45 6.42
CA ALA A 87 -18.67 8.21 5.11
C ALA A 87 -19.51 8.71 3.92
N GLN A 88 -20.80 8.90 4.11
CA GLN A 88 -21.71 9.36 3.05
C GLN A 88 -21.59 10.85 2.73
N GLN A 89 -20.87 11.65 3.53
CA GLN A 89 -20.86 13.10 3.39
C GLN A 89 -19.52 13.72 2.99
N THR A 90 -18.44 12.97 3.00
CA THR A 90 -17.12 13.54 2.69
C THR A 90 -16.78 13.30 1.22
N ALA A 91 -16.88 14.35 0.41
CA ALA A 91 -16.39 14.30 -0.97
C ALA A 91 -14.91 13.88 -0.99
N THR A 92 -14.57 12.90 -1.80
CA THR A 92 -13.17 12.50 -2.02
C THR A 92 -12.37 13.69 -2.54
N SER A 93 -11.31 14.07 -1.84
CA SER A 93 -10.49 15.22 -2.23
C SER A 93 -9.82 14.99 -3.59
N LEU A 94 -9.40 16.08 -4.25
CA LEU A 94 -8.66 15.98 -5.51
C LEU A 94 -7.41 15.11 -5.36
N LEU A 95 -6.66 15.28 -4.28
CA LEU A 95 -5.43 14.51 -4.02
C LEU A 95 -5.71 13.02 -3.85
N GLN A 96 -6.78 12.66 -3.12
CA GLN A 96 -7.19 11.27 -2.97
C GLN A 96 -7.57 10.61 -4.30
N ARG A 97 -8.22 11.36 -5.20
CA ARG A 97 -8.56 10.85 -6.54
C ARG A 97 -7.35 10.74 -7.46
N SER A 98 -6.31 11.54 -7.22
CA SER A 98 -5.09 11.56 -8.03
C SER A 98 -4.05 10.53 -7.57
N ALA A 99 -4.11 10.08 -6.32
CA ALA A 99 -3.26 9.02 -5.80
C ALA A 99 -3.67 7.66 -6.41
N LEU A 100 -2.70 6.75 -6.53
CA LEU A 100 -2.97 5.42 -7.04
C LEU A 100 -3.79 4.58 -6.06
N LEU A 101 -3.49 4.68 -4.76
CA LEU A 101 -4.25 4.05 -3.68
C LEU A 101 -4.39 4.99 -2.48
N ASN A 102 -5.47 4.79 -1.72
CA ASN A 102 -5.69 5.45 -0.45
C ASN A 102 -5.94 4.38 0.62
N ALA A 103 -5.15 4.39 1.68
CA ALA A 103 -5.24 3.35 2.70
C ALA A 103 -5.07 3.90 4.11
N PRO A 104 -5.76 3.35 5.12
CA PRO A 104 -5.59 3.75 6.49
C PRO A 104 -4.31 3.13 7.08
N PHE A 105 -3.64 3.87 7.95
CA PHE A 105 -2.62 3.30 8.82
C PHE A 105 -3.26 2.99 10.17
N VAL A 106 -3.57 1.70 10.37
CA VAL A 106 -4.30 1.23 11.54
C VAL A 106 -3.35 0.52 12.48
N LEU A 107 -3.20 1.09 13.67
CA LEU A 107 -2.45 0.47 14.77
C LEU A 107 -3.45 -0.12 15.78
N PRO A 108 -3.14 -1.26 16.40
CA PRO A 108 -3.90 -1.74 17.54
C PRO A 108 -3.93 -0.68 18.64
N ARG A 109 -5.08 -0.48 19.28
CA ARG A 109 -5.21 0.40 20.43
C ARG A 109 -4.75 -0.34 21.70
N GLU A 110 -3.44 -0.49 21.84
CA GLU A 110 -2.83 -0.98 23.05
C GLU A 110 -2.50 0.22 23.95
N PRO A 111 -2.89 0.22 25.24
CA PRO A 111 -2.75 1.41 26.08
C PRO A 111 -1.32 1.84 26.40
N LEU A 112 -0.34 0.95 26.25
CA LEU A 112 1.05 1.22 26.66
C LEU A 112 2.11 0.89 25.63
N ARG A 113 1.76 0.20 24.54
CA ARG A 113 2.74 -0.31 23.59
C ARG A 113 2.10 -0.64 22.23
N VAL A 114 2.75 -0.23 21.16
CA VAL A 114 2.42 -0.68 19.80
C VAL A 114 3.41 -1.77 19.42
N ASP A 115 2.97 -3.02 19.42
CA ASP A 115 3.78 -4.18 19.05
C ASP A 115 3.26 -4.89 17.80
N GLY A 116 2.25 -4.33 17.16
CA GLY A 116 1.68 -4.88 15.94
C GLY A 116 1.05 -3.82 15.04
N TYR A 117 0.60 -4.25 13.89
CA TYR A 117 -0.20 -3.44 12.96
C TYR A 117 -1.21 -4.32 12.23
N TRP A 118 -2.32 -3.71 11.82
CA TRP A 118 -3.29 -4.38 10.99
C TRP A 118 -2.82 -4.42 9.53
N THR A 119 -2.82 -5.61 8.94
CA THR A 119 -2.60 -5.78 7.50
C THR A 119 -3.89 -5.52 6.73
N PHE A 120 -5.00 -6.02 7.26
CA PHE A 120 -6.34 -5.80 6.72
C PHE A 120 -7.30 -5.48 7.86
N LYS A 121 -8.28 -4.64 7.61
CA LYS A 121 -9.32 -4.32 8.57
C LYS A 121 -10.63 -5.01 8.16
N SER A 122 -11.03 -5.98 8.97
CA SER A 122 -12.18 -6.86 8.67
C SER A 122 -13.53 -6.15 8.76
N ASP A 123 -13.65 -5.18 9.68
CA ASP A 123 -14.91 -4.43 9.90
C ASP A 123 -15.34 -3.61 8.68
N ASP A 124 -14.41 -3.29 7.79
CA ASP A 124 -14.63 -2.50 6.57
C ASP A 124 -14.44 -3.35 5.29
N GLY A 125 -14.75 -4.65 5.34
CA GLY A 125 -14.71 -5.51 4.16
C GLY A 125 -13.32 -5.94 3.71
N GLU A 126 -12.41 -6.20 4.65
CA GLU A 126 -11.02 -6.57 4.36
C GLU A 126 -10.21 -5.44 3.70
N LEU A 127 -10.42 -4.21 4.15
CA LEU A 127 -9.68 -3.05 3.67
C LEU A 127 -8.18 -3.21 3.94
N ALA A 128 -7.37 -3.11 2.90
CA ALA A 128 -5.92 -3.12 3.02
C ALA A 128 -5.42 -1.89 3.80
N SER A 129 -4.54 -2.11 4.77
CA SER A 129 -3.86 -1.02 5.46
C SER A 129 -2.74 -0.42 4.60
N MET A 130 -2.22 0.73 4.98
CA MET A 130 -1.16 1.44 4.25
C MET A 130 0.07 0.57 3.94
N PRO A 131 0.62 -0.25 4.86
CA PRO A 131 1.73 -1.16 4.53
C PRO A 131 1.39 -2.16 3.43
N VAL A 132 0.15 -2.69 3.42
CA VAL A 132 -0.31 -3.61 2.38
C VAL A 132 -0.54 -2.87 1.06
N ALA A 133 -1.16 -1.71 1.09
CA ALA A 133 -1.33 -0.87 -0.10
C ALA A 133 0.03 -0.50 -0.73
N ALA A 134 1.01 -0.15 0.09
CA ALA A 134 2.39 0.10 -0.37
C ALA A 134 3.00 -1.14 -1.04
N LEU A 135 2.85 -2.33 -0.43
CA LEU A 135 3.29 -3.59 -1.05
C LEU A 135 2.57 -3.86 -2.38
N GLN A 136 1.26 -3.61 -2.47
CA GLN A 136 0.50 -3.80 -3.70
C GLN A 136 1.01 -2.90 -4.84
N VAL A 137 1.26 -1.62 -4.55
CA VAL A 137 1.81 -0.68 -5.52
C VAL A 137 3.22 -1.09 -5.94
N PHE A 138 4.07 -1.42 -4.99
CA PHE A 138 5.43 -1.91 -5.25
C PHE A 138 5.44 -3.17 -6.13
N ALA A 139 4.54 -4.10 -5.86
CA ALA A 139 4.46 -5.40 -6.51
C ALA A 139 3.54 -5.43 -7.74
N ARG A 140 3.00 -4.28 -8.19
CA ARG A 140 1.98 -4.23 -9.24
C ARG A 140 2.40 -4.92 -10.54
N SER A 141 3.67 -4.84 -10.90
CA SER A 141 4.21 -5.51 -12.10
C SER A 141 4.21 -7.03 -11.99
N ALA A 142 4.19 -7.59 -10.78
CA ALA A 142 4.13 -9.04 -10.55
C ALA A 142 2.70 -9.59 -10.42
N LEU A 143 1.67 -8.72 -10.32
CA LEU A 143 0.28 -9.15 -10.19
C LEU A 143 -0.22 -9.99 -11.39
N PRO A 144 0.09 -9.66 -12.66
CA PRO A 144 -0.29 -10.51 -13.78
C PRO A 144 0.27 -11.93 -13.64
N ARG A 145 1.54 -12.05 -13.26
CA ARG A 145 2.18 -13.36 -13.01
C ARG A 145 1.54 -14.11 -11.86
N LEU A 146 1.17 -13.43 -10.79
CA LEU A 146 0.46 -14.06 -9.67
C LEU A 146 -0.89 -14.63 -10.13
N ARG A 147 -1.63 -13.89 -10.95
CA ARG A 147 -2.90 -14.36 -11.53
C ARG A 147 -2.69 -15.59 -12.42
N GLU A 148 -1.73 -15.56 -13.34
CA GLU A 148 -1.38 -16.69 -14.20
C GLU A 148 -1.02 -17.93 -13.37
N LEU A 149 -0.22 -17.76 -12.33
CA LEU A 149 0.12 -18.84 -11.40
C LEU A 149 -1.10 -19.45 -10.74
N VAL A 150 -2.01 -18.61 -10.19
CA VAL A 150 -3.23 -19.09 -9.54
C VAL A 150 -4.14 -19.81 -10.53
N ILE A 151 -4.33 -19.28 -11.73
CA ILE A 151 -5.13 -19.89 -12.79
C ILE A 151 -4.51 -21.23 -13.22
N GLY A 152 -3.18 -21.30 -13.34
CA GLY A 152 -2.47 -22.54 -13.70
C GLY A 152 -2.61 -23.62 -12.62
N LEU A 153 -2.72 -23.24 -11.34
CA LEU A 153 -2.94 -24.18 -10.23
C LEU A 153 -4.40 -24.61 -10.09
N GLU A 154 -5.34 -23.77 -10.49
CA GLU A 154 -6.78 -24.01 -10.34
C GLU A 154 -7.57 -23.31 -11.46
N PRO A 155 -7.67 -23.91 -12.65
CA PRO A 155 -8.30 -23.29 -13.83
C PRO A 155 -9.75 -22.86 -13.64
N ALA A 156 -10.47 -23.48 -12.70
CA ALA A 156 -11.84 -23.08 -12.38
C ALA A 156 -11.98 -21.63 -11.87
N LEU A 157 -10.88 -21.01 -11.44
CA LEU A 157 -10.86 -19.63 -10.91
C LEU A 157 -10.72 -18.56 -12.00
N VAL A 158 -10.61 -18.93 -13.27
CA VAL A 158 -10.46 -17.97 -14.38
C VAL A 158 -11.57 -16.94 -14.37
N ALA A 159 -12.83 -17.39 -14.21
CA ALA A 159 -13.99 -16.47 -14.23
C ALA A 159 -13.95 -15.47 -13.06
N ASP A 160 -13.64 -15.93 -11.84
CA ASP A 160 -13.59 -15.10 -10.63
C ASP A 160 -12.48 -14.04 -10.72
N LEU A 161 -11.31 -14.43 -11.25
CA LEU A 161 -10.16 -13.53 -11.38
C LEU A 161 -10.24 -12.62 -12.62
N GLN A 162 -10.99 -12.99 -13.65
CA GLN A 162 -11.24 -12.14 -14.82
C GLN A 162 -12.35 -11.12 -14.58
N ALA A 163 -13.35 -11.46 -13.76
CA ALA A 163 -14.41 -10.57 -13.35
C ALA A 163 -13.87 -9.39 -12.49
N SER A 164 -12.80 -9.63 -11.73
CA SER A 164 -12.05 -8.54 -11.10
C SER A 164 -11.31 -7.77 -12.20
N ASN A 165 -11.84 -6.59 -12.56
CA ASN A 165 -11.30 -5.74 -13.60
C ASN A 165 -9.79 -5.53 -13.37
N SER A 166 -8.96 -5.98 -14.33
CA SER A 166 -7.50 -5.93 -14.20
C SER A 166 -6.92 -4.50 -14.05
N LYS A 167 -7.75 -3.49 -14.26
CA LYS A 167 -7.41 -2.07 -14.07
C LYS A 167 -7.64 -1.59 -12.64
N ASP A 168 -8.45 -2.32 -11.85
CA ASP A 168 -8.70 -1.99 -10.45
C ASP A 168 -7.85 -2.89 -9.54
N MET A 169 -6.78 -2.30 -9.04
CA MET A 169 -5.81 -2.99 -8.18
C MET A 169 -6.44 -3.39 -6.84
N GLU A 170 -7.35 -2.58 -6.30
CA GLU A 170 -8.03 -2.88 -5.03
C GLU A 170 -8.92 -4.11 -5.19
N GLN A 171 -9.73 -4.19 -6.26
CA GLN A 171 -10.58 -5.35 -6.52
C GLN A 171 -9.76 -6.62 -6.76
N THR A 172 -8.67 -6.53 -7.52
CA THR A 172 -7.77 -7.67 -7.74
C THR A 172 -7.16 -8.15 -6.42
N ALA A 173 -6.71 -7.23 -5.59
CA ALA A 173 -6.14 -7.54 -4.28
C ALA A 173 -7.17 -8.17 -3.34
N ALA A 174 -8.40 -7.65 -3.29
CA ALA A 174 -9.48 -8.20 -2.49
C ALA A 174 -9.85 -9.63 -2.93
N ALA A 175 -9.93 -9.88 -4.25
CA ALA A 175 -10.19 -11.21 -4.79
C ALA A 175 -9.09 -12.21 -4.43
N LEU A 176 -7.82 -11.84 -4.59
CA LEU A 176 -6.67 -12.67 -4.19
C LEU A 176 -6.62 -12.88 -2.68
N ARG A 177 -6.95 -11.85 -1.88
CA ARG A 177 -7.03 -11.94 -0.43
C ARG A 177 -8.06 -12.98 -0.01
N LYS A 178 -9.30 -12.86 -0.50
CA LYS A 178 -10.37 -13.82 -0.23
C LYS A 178 -9.94 -15.24 -0.61
N LEU A 179 -9.38 -15.40 -1.80
CA LEU A 179 -8.97 -16.68 -2.34
C LEU A 179 -7.92 -17.38 -1.46
N PHE A 180 -6.84 -16.68 -1.10
CA PHE A 180 -5.76 -17.29 -0.32
C PHE A 180 -6.11 -17.49 1.15
N ARG A 181 -7.02 -16.71 1.71
CA ARG A 181 -7.54 -16.89 3.05
C ARG A 181 -8.46 -18.12 3.12
N ASP A 182 -9.39 -18.21 2.16
CA ASP A 182 -10.42 -19.27 2.17
C ASP A 182 -9.88 -20.62 1.68
N ARG A 183 -8.70 -20.62 0.99
CA ARG A 183 -8.09 -21.84 0.41
C ARG A 183 -6.61 -21.99 0.81
N PRO A 184 -6.31 -22.39 2.06
CA PRO A 184 -4.93 -22.56 2.53
C PRO A 184 -4.09 -23.54 1.69
N ALA A 185 -4.72 -24.60 1.16
CA ALA A 185 -4.04 -25.56 0.29
C ALA A 185 -3.58 -24.92 -1.04
N LEU A 186 -4.39 -24.04 -1.64
CA LEU A 186 -4.00 -23.28 -2.84
C LEU A 186 -2.83 -22.36 -2.52
N ARG A 187 -2.87 -21.66 -1.38
CA ARG A 187 -1.77 -20.83 -0.93
C ARG A 187 -0.46 -21.60 -0.82
N GLN A 188 -0.47 -22.77 -0.20
CA GLN A 188 0.71 -23.62 -0.07
C GLN A 188 1.24 -24.07 -1.44
N ARG A 189 0.37 -24.51 -2.35
CA ARG A 189 0.75 -24.87 -3.72
C ARG A 189 1.35 -23.69 -4.47
N ALA A 190 0.79 -22.49 -4.29
CA ALA A 190 1.33 -21.28 -4.91
C ALA A 190 2.74 -20.96 -4.40
N LEU A 191 2.98 -21.02 -3.09
CA LEU A 191 4.30 -20.83 -2.50
C LEU A 191 5.29 -21.87 -3.02
N GLN A 192 4.90 -23.16 -3.03
CA GLN A 192 5.74 -24.23 -3.56
C GLN A 192 6.10 -24.00 -5.04
N ARG A 193 5.12 -23.65 -5.88
CA ARG A 193 5.37 -23.37 -7.31
C ARG A 193 6.30 -22.20 -7.52
N ILE A 194 6.20 -21.15 -6.68
CA ILE A 194 7.14 -20.01 -6.70
C ILE A 194 8.56 -20.49 -6.35
N ASP A 195 8.71 -21.34 -5.35
CA ASP A 195 10.02 -21.83 -4.91
C ASP A 195 10.67 -22.72 -5.98
N ASP A 196 9.89 -23.57 -6.62
CA ASP A 196 10.33 -24.52 -7.65
C ASP A 196 10.63 -23.84 -8.99
N ALA A 197 10.15 -22.61 -9.23
CA ALA A 197 10.35 -21.88 -10.48
C ALA A 197 11.81 -21.44 -10.64
N LYS A 198 12.64 -22.29 -11.24
CA LYS A 198 14.07 -21.99 -11.48
C LYS A 198 14.27 -20.88 -12.51
N GLU A 199 13.34 -20.73 -13.42
CA GLU A 199 13.32 -19.75 -14.50
C GLU A 199 12.97 -18.32 -14.04
N TRP A 200 12.44 -18.13 -12.81
CA TRP A 200 12.04 -16.82 -12.33
C TRP A 200 13.17 -16.11 -11.57
N PRO A 201 13.37 -14.80 -11.80
CA PRO A 201 14.35 -14.00 -11.06
C PRO A 201 14.10 -14.06 -9.55
N ALA A 202 15.17 -14.11 -8.76
CA ALA A 202 15.08 -14.19 -7.30
C ALA A 202 14.23 -13.06 -6.68
N ARG A 203 14.37 -11.83 -7.20
CA ARG A 203 13.58 -10.66 -6.75
C ARG A 203 12.09 -10.84 -7.05
N GLU A 204 11.74 -11.33 -8.22
CA GLU A 204 10.34 -11.59 -8.59
C GLU A 204 9.73 -12.68 -7.69
N LYS A 205 10.46 -13.75 -7.43
CA LYS A 205 10.05 -14.80 -6.49
C LYS A 205 9.79 -14.24 -5.10
N GLN A 206 10.66 -13.38 -4.60
CA GLN A 206 10.51 -12.73 -3.30
C GLN A 206 9.25 -11.86 -3.26
N ILE A 207 8.98 -11.07 -4.30
CA ILE A 207 7.78 -10.24 -4.41
C ILE A 207 6.51 -11.11 -4.41
N LEU A 208 6.46 -12.15 -5.24
CA LEU A 208 5.33 -13.07 -5.33
C LEU A 208 5.08 -13.78 -4.00
N ARG A 209 6.13 -14.26 -3.33
CA ARG A 209 6.01 -14.85 -1.98
C ARG A 209 5.43 -13.86 -0.98
N SER A 210 5.91 -12.61 -1.01
CA SER A 210 5.42 -11.55 -0.11
C SER A 210 3.92 -11.29 -0.34
N LEU A 211 3.47 -11.23 -1.58
CA LEU A 211 2.05 -11.06 -1.93
C LEU A 211 1.22 -12.26 -1.43
N VAL A 212 1.60 -13.50 -1.78
CA VAL A 212 0.87 -14.72 -1.38
C VAL A 212 0.81 -14.84 0.14
N THR A 213 1.93 -14.57 0.83
CA THR A 213 1.98 -14.61 2.30
C THR A 213 1.11 -13.52 2.92
N THR A 214 1.15 -12.30 2.40
CA THR A 214 0.36 -11.18 2.94
C THR A 214 -1.12 -11.40 2.71
N TYR A 215 -1.53 -11.78 1.50
CA TYR A 215 -2.94 -12.04 1.21
C TYR A 215 -3.50 -13.25 1.96
N GLY A 216 -2.70 -14.26 2.25
CA GLY A 216 -3.13 -15.44 3.00
C GLY A 216 -2.90 -15.38 4.51
N SER A 217 -2.39 -14.26 5.04
CA SER A 217 -2.12 -14.13 6.48
C SER A 217 -3.34 -13.66 7.26
N ASP A 218 -3.25 -13.77 8.58
CA ASP A 218 -4.19 -13.11 9.50
C ASP A 218 -4.16 -11.59 9.31
N SER A 219 -5.23 -10.93 9.78
CA SER A 219 -5.39 -9.48 9.59
C SER A 219 -4.45 -8.65 10.46
N ALA A 220 -3.81 -9.22 11.47
CA ALA A 220 -2.84 -8.55 12.33
C ALA A 220 -1.44 -9.14 12.15
N ARG A 221 -0.42 -8.28 12.23
CA ARG A 221 0.99 -8.66 12.27
C ARG A 221 1.68 -8.05 13.47
N PHE A 222 2.49 -8.87 14.15
CA PHE A 222 3.33 -8.38 15.23
C PHE A 222 4.64 -7.78 14.68
N LEU A 223 5.08 -6.71 15.34
CA LEU A 223 6.34 -6.06 15.05
C LEU A 223 7.41 -6.64 16.00
N ASN A 224 8.45 -7.24 15.42
CA ASN A 224 9.59 -7.69 16.20
C ASN A 224 10.62 -6.56 16.32
N PHE A 225 10.52 -5.76 17.39
CA PHE A 225 11.44 -4.66 17.66
C PHE A 225 12.84 -5.13 18.09
N TYR A 226 12.97 -6.37 18.54
CA TYR A 226 14.22 -6.88 19.11
C TYR A 226 15.02 -7.74 18.12
N GLY A 227 14.49 -7.97 16.92
CA GLY A 227 15.11 -8.82 15.91
C GLY A 227 14.89 -10.31 16.20
N PRO A 228 15.41 -11.19 15.32
CA PRO A 228 15.43 -12.60 15.56
C PRO A 228 16.36 -12.95 16.72
#